data_c96ebe8766c8bd2f22ec1191a4a8bb47
#
_entry.id   c96ebe8766c8bd2f22ec1191a4a8bb47
#
_cell.length_a   1.000
_cell.length_b   1.000
_cell.length_c   1.000
_cell.angle_alpha   90.00
_cell.angle_beta   90.00
_cell.angle_gamma   90.00
#
_symmetry.space_group_name_H-M   'P 1'
#
loop_
_entity.id
_entity.type
_entity.pdbx_description
1 polymer ?
#
loop_
_entity_poly.entity_id
_entity_poly.type
_entity_poly.pdbx_seq_one_letter_code
_entity_poly.pdbx_strand_id
1 'polypeptide(L)'
;MLQDIFKQLDKIISKGGGFTEVWGNLTIDISYYADLLVDIQGLSACLKAYNNLLVPQIRVGSDLIEIDEIDDYSGCQFTIVINKTNLKIIDDYSVQFFYDLDSFEDWLKNISPFKKLSYLKIKIIVHELNTSCGGPNLLITGDFDEAFDSQEESLPINPKISDHVVIPNGQNLAYNVHEYLITFINKRKSKPKTNYYDFCLIYSCATLCGTFVNELDGIIVILQGVKRIKVSLYNDKTEVDLNFSLLLKEIVEWIYQDSDNAKIDIRRKLFLDRITLDIDYEQPLLNELPLIAKNGFDQAKERYSFVMLERRDAYAKELAVLLKDLKSQSELYSTKLRSLLGNLARDVLAGILLVGFSLFTKFKEIEALLNYETLVNVIFKGLALYFMASALMQLITDISDVILSKRELNYWSKCTSETMPKKEIDGHMRKTLTPRLFVTSIIYLLLITLYAIIARVTWKFPEIWDELFK
;
A
#
# COMPACT_ATOMS: atom_id res chain seq x y z
N MET A 1 43.90 1.05 4.35
CA MET A 1 43.67 1.83 3.11
C MET A 1 43.15 3.25 3.41
N LEU A 2 41.91 3.49 3.88
CA LEU A 2 41.46 4.87 4.20
C LEU A 2 42.28 5.50 5.34
N GLN A 3 42.69 4.73 6.35
CA GLN A 3 43.62 5.21 7.38
C GLN A 3 44.93 5.73 6.80
N ASP A 4 45.45 5.12 5.74
CA ASP A 4 46.67 5.56 5.09
C ASP A 4 46.44 6.85 4.32
N ILE A 5 45.27 7.03 3.71
CA ILE A 5 44.85 8.28 3.10
C ILE A 5 44.84 9.41 4.15
N PHE A 6 44.20 9.19 5.29
CA PHE A 6 44.16 10.19 6.36
C PHE A 6 45.57 10.53 6.89
N LYS A 7 46.43 9.53 7.10
CA LYS A 7 47.82 9.77 7.51
C LYS A 7 48.61 10.61 6.48
N GLN A 8 48.35 10.43 5.18
CA GLN A 8 48.98 11.23 4.17
C GLN A 8 48.42 12.67 4.14
N LEU A 9 47.10 12.82 4.33
CA LEU A 9 46.44 14.11 4.47
C LEU A 9 46.97 14.88 5.70
N ASP A 10 47.11 14.21 6.84
CA ASP A 10 47.71 14.79 8.05
C ASP A 10 49.13 15.33 7.81
N LYS A 11 49.96 14.58 7.07
CA LYS A 11 51.31 15.03 6.72
C LYS A 11 51.28 16.31 5.90
N ILE A 12 50.45 16.34 4.86
CA ILE A 12 50.35 17.47 3.94
C ILE A 12 49.79 18.71 4.66
N ILE A 13 48.70 18.55 5.40
CA ILE A 13 48.01 19.67 6.07
C ILE A 13 48.85 20.21 7.23
N SER A 14 49.59 19.36 7.96
CA SER A 14 50.47 19.77 9.05
C SER A 14 51.64 20.66 8.60
N LYS A 15 51.96 20.68 7.31
CA LYS A 15 53.00 21.57 6.70
C LYS A 15 52.49 22.97 6.38
N GLY A 16 51.31 23.35 6.88
CA GLY A 16 50.73 24.70 6.72
C GLY A 16 49.66 24.77 5.61
N GLY A 17 49.17 23.66 5.15
CA GLY A 17 48.07 23.64 4.19
C GLY A 17 46.73 24.08 4.81
N GLY A 18 46.04 25.01 4.15
CA GLY A 18 44.63 25.26 4.37
C GLY A 18 43.80 24.21 3.62
N PHE A 19 42.62 23.88 4.12
CA PHE A 19 41.74 22.97 3.37
C PHE A 19 40.28 23.41 3.46
N THR A 20 39.51 23.01 2.46
CA THR A 20 38.05 23.11 2.42
C THR A 20 37.47 21.77 1.98
N GLU A 21 36.48 21.29 2.68
CA GLU A 21 35.86 20.00 2.39
C GLU A 21 34.38 20.14 2.22
N VAL A 22 33.86 19.52 1.17
CA VAL A 22 32.42 19.34 0.92
C VAL A 22 32.13 17.88 0.54
N TRP A 23 30.89 17.49 0.41
CA TRP A 23 30.52 16.12 0.05
C TRP A 23 31.28 15.56 -1.16
N GLY A 24 31.38 16.34 -2.23
CA GLY A 24 31.96 15.88 -3.49
C GLY A 24 33.46 16.06 -3.60
N ASN A 25 34.06 16.98 -2.84
CA ASN A 25 35.45 17.36 -3.02
C ASN A 25 36.13 17.69 -1.68
N LEU A 26 37.42 17.37 -1.61
CA LEU A 26 38.35 17.90 -0.63
C LEU A 26 39.41 18.72 -1.39
N THR A 27 39.53 19.99 -1.04
CA THR A 27 40.51 20.92 -1.66
C THR A 27 41.52 21.34 -0.61
N ILE A 28 42.81 21.22 -0.92
CA ILE A 28 43.91 21.59 -0.04
C ILE A 28 44.77 22.66 -0.74
N ASP A 29 44.92 23.81 -0.11
CA ASP A 29 45.78 24.90 -0.58
C ASP A 29 47.07 24.90 0.24
N ILE A 30 48.20 24.70 -0.44
CA ILE A 30 49.50 24.55 0.22
C ILE A 30 50.60 25.24 -0.54
N SER A 31 51.55 25.82 0.18
CA SER A 31 52.77 26.36 -0.40
C SER A 31 53.80 25.24 -0.65
N TYR A 32 54.67 25.43 -1.65
CA TYR A 32 55.72 24.47 -1.92
C TYR A 32 56.63 24.21 -0.70
N TYR A 33 56.97 22.95 -0.49
CA TYR A 33 58.01 22.52 0.46
C TYR A 33 58.78 21.31 -0.12
N ALA A 34 60.01 21.05 0.39
CA ALA A 34 60.96 20.11 -0.22
C ALA A 34 60.46 18.70 -0.46
N ASP A 35 59.55 18.19 0.39
CA ASP A 35 59.03 16.84 0.29
C ASP A 35 57.61 16.78 -0.32
N LEU A 36 57.08 17.88 -0.88
CA LEU A 36 55.70 17.97 -1.37
C LEU A 36 55.43 16.93 -2.47
N LEU A 37 56.33 16.75 -3.40
CA LEU A 37 56.24 15.75 -4.46
C LEU A 37 56.04 14.33 -3.89
N VAL A 38 56.89 13.97 -2.91
CA VAL A 38 56.86 12.64 -2.29
C VAL A 38 55.55 12.41 -1.53
N ASP A 39 55.09 13.43 -0.80
CA ASP A 39 53.84 13.32 -0.01
C ASP A 39 52.60 13.22 -0.93
N ILE A 40 52.59 13.96 -2.05
CA ILE A 40 51.50 13.88 -3.05
C ILE A 40 51.55 12.56 -3.82
N GLN A 41 52.72 12.05 -4.18
CA GLN A 41 52.84 10.72 -4.78
C GLN A 41 52.35 9.65 -3.82
N GLY A 42 52.70 9.74 -2.53
CA GLY A 42 52.17 8.85 -1.47
C GLY A 42 50.65 8.91 -1.35
N LEU A 43 50.06 10.12 -1.34
CA LEU A 43 48.62 10.32 -1.32
C LEU A 43 47.94 9.73 -2.57
N SER A 44 48.49 10.00 -3.76
CA SER A 44 48.00 9.46 -5.02
C SER A 44 48.00 7.93 -5.05
N ALA A 45 49.07 7.33 -4.56
CA ALA A 45 49.17 5.86 -4.44
C ALA A 45 48.09 5.29 -3.49
N CYS A 46 47.88 5.92 -2.33
CA CYS A 46 46.83 5.51 -1.38
C CYS A 46 45.41 5.67 -1.95
N LEU A 47 45.13 6.78 -2.64
CA LEU A 47 43.86 7.04 -3.29
C LEU A 47 43.58 6.01 -4.40
N LYS A 48 44.55 5.77 -5.28
CA LYS A 48 44.45 4.75 -6.35
C LYS A 48 44.25 3.34 -5.79
N ALA A 49 44.93 3.00 -4.70
CA ALA A 49 44.76 1.73 -4.03
C ALA A 49 43.35 1.58 -3.41
N TYR A 50 42.75 2.68 -2.95
CA TYR A 50 41.37 2.69 -2.44
C TYR A 50 40.32 2.58 -3.56
N ASN A 51 40.46 3.44 -4.59
CA ASN A 51 39.66 3.41 -5.79
C ASN A 51 40.49 3.97 -6.97
N ASN A 52 40.65 3.18 -8.04
CA ASN A 52 41.44 3.55 -9.22
C ASN A 52 40.98 4.85 -9.91
N LEU A 53 39.73 5.28 -9.67
CA LEU A 53 39.20 6.54 -10.22
C LEU A 53 39.50 7.77 -9.36
N LEU A 54 40.02 7.58 -8.14
CA LEU A 54 40.39 8.67 -7.25
C LEU A 54 41.85 9.10 -7.55
N VAL A 55 42.01 10.15 -8.34
CA VAL A 55 43.29 10.74 -8.64
C VAL A 55 43.27 12.21 -8.19
N PRO A 56 44.26 12.68 -7.41
CA PRO A 56 44.30 14.06 -7.02
C PRO A 56 44.62 14.92 -8.24
N GLN A 57 43.88 16.01 -8.40
CA GLN A 57 44.19 17.04 -9.42
C GLN A 57 44.99 18.15 -8.76
N ILE A 58 46.11 18.52 -9.36
CA ILE A 58 47.00 19.53 -8.82
C ILE A 58 46.93 20.74 -9.73
N ARG A 59 46.79 21.91 -9.14
CA ARG A 59 46.72 23.18 -9.85
C ARG A 59 47.71 24.18 -9.27
N VAL A 60 48.27 24.98 -10.16
CA VAL A 60 49.04 26.20 -9.82
C VAL A 60 48.29 27.36 -10.47
N GLY A 61 47.61 28.17 -9.65
CA GLY A 61 46.66 29.16 -10.16
C GLY A 61 45.51 28.52 -10.93
N SER A 62 45.40 28.80 -12.23
CA SER A 62 44.39 28.21 -13.13
C SER A 62 44.86 26.92 -13.83
N ASP A 63 46.16 26.68 -13.84
CA ASP A 63 46.75 25.63 -14.67
C ASP A 63 46.79 24.29 -13.95
N LEU A 64 46.36 23.24 -14.64
CA LEU A 64 46.44 21.87 -14.18
C LEU A 64 47.83 21.34 -14.50
N ILE A 65 48.52 20.80 -13.50
CA ILE A 65 49.88 20.24 -13.65
C ILE A 65 49.89 18.75 -13.33
N GLU A 66 50.89 18.04 -13.90
CA GLU A 66 51.12 16.64 -13.56
C GLU A 66 51.87 16.53 -12.23
N ILE A 67 51.74 15.40 -11.53
CA ILE A 67 52.39 15.19 -10.22
C ILE A 67 53.88 15.31 -10.32
N ASP A 68 54.49 14.85 -11.39
CA ASP A 68 55.93 14.82 -11.58
C ASP A 68 56.52 16.22 -11.94
N GLU A 69 55.67 17.20 -12.26
CA GLU A 69 56.08 18.59 -12.58
C GLU A 69 56.11 19.51 -11.35
N ILE A 70 55.70 19.01 -10.15
CA ILE A 70 55.58 19.83 -8.92
C ILE A 70 56.85 20.59 -8.60
N ASP A 71 58.03 19.95 -8.75
CA ASP A 71 59.31 20.56 -8.42
C ASP A 71 59.71 21.70 -9.37
N ASP A 72 59.13 21.74 -10.58
CA ASP A 72 59.35 22.83 -11.55
C ASP A 72 58.68 24.14 -11.11
N TYR A 73 57.69 24.05 -10.21
CA TYR A 73 56.95 25.18 -9.67
C TYR A 73 57.37 25.55 -8.24
N SER A 74 58.64 25.35 -7.90
CA SER A 74 59.16 25.69 -6.56
C SER A 74 58.90 27.16 -6.22
N GLY A 75 58.22 27.39 -5.07
CA GLY A 75 57.84 28.75 -4.61
C GLY A 75 56.42 29.18 -4.98
N CYS A 76 55.66 28.36 -5.68
CA CYS A 76 54.25 28.60 -5.99
C CYS A 76 53.33 28.07 -4.90
N GLN A 77 52.06 28.51 -4.91
CA GLN A 77 50.98 27.90 -4.17
C GLN A 77 50.31 26.85 -5.04
N PHE A 78 50.03 25.71 -4.44
CA PHE A 78 49.34 24.57 -5.05
C PHE A 78 47.96 24.40 -4.47
N THR A 79 47.01 24.08 -5.32
CA THR A 79 45.68 23.64 -4.96
C THR A 79 45.51 22.17 -5.35
N ILE A 80 45.40 21.30 -4.37
CA ILE A 80 45.19 19.86 -4.57
C ILE A 80 43.70 19.57 -4.41
N VAL A 81 43.04 19.08 -5.45
CA VAL A 81 41.61 18.74 -5.43
C VAL A 81 41.42 17.22 -5.51
N ILE A 82 40.80 16.65 -4.50
CA ILE A 82 40.41 15.25 -4.45
C ILE A 82 38.92 15.19 -4.72
N ASN A 83 38.53 14.64 -5.86
CA ASN A 83 37.14 14.46 -6.21
C ASN A 83 36.60 13.18 -5.56
N LYS A 84 35.66 13.31 -4.59
CA LYS A 84 35.07 12.23 -3.82
C LYS A 84 33.75 11.71 -4.41
N THR A 85 33.33 12.18 -5.61
CA THR A 85 32.08 11.78 -6.24
C THR A 85 32.09 10.32 -6.72
N ASN A 86 33.29 9.80 -7.01
CA ASN A 86 33.49 8.40 -7.40
C ASN A 86 33.64 7.51 -6.15
N LEU A 87 32.53 7.27 -5.47
CA LEU A 87 32.52 6.47 -4.25
C LEU A 87 32.90 5.01 -4.54
N LYS A 88 33.60 4.39 -3.60
CA LYS A 88 33.81 2.95 -3.63
C LYS A 88 32.52 2.26 -3.25
N ILE A 89 32.01 1.43 -4.16
CA ILE A 89 30.90 0.53 -3.88
C ILE A 89 31.49 -0.77 -3.35
N ILE A 90 31.05 -1.17 -2.16
CA ILE A 90 31.45 -2.43 -1.53
C ILE A 90 30.16 -3.22 -1.34
N ASP A 91 30.04 -4.36 -2.01
CA ASP A 91 28.83 -5.19 -2.00
C ASP A 91 27.55 -4.37 -2.25
N ASP A 92 26.72 -4.12 -1.22
CA ASP A 92 25.45 -3.45 -1.31
C ASP A 92 25.47 -1.98 -0.82
N TYR A 93 26.62 -1.45 -0.41
CA TYR A 93 26.71 -0.09 0.12
C TYR A 93 27.83 0.74 -0.49
N SER A 94 27.66 2.05 -0.48
CA SER A 94 28.70 3.01 -0.88
C SER A 94 29.44 3.55 0.34
N VAL A 95 30.72 3.82 0.18
CA VAL A 95 31.56 4.38 1.25
C VAL A 95 31.93 5.80 0.89
N GLN A 96 31.59 6.75 1.74
CA GLN A 96 32.00 8.14 1.67
C GLN A 96 32.92 8.46 2.85
N PHE A 97 33.79 9.43 2.71
CA PHE A 97 34.63 9.87 3.81
C PHE A 97 34.66 11.39 3.97
N PHE A 98 34.87 11.81 5.22
CA PHE A 98 35.21 13.18 5.59
C PHE A 98 36.54 13.18 6.36
N TYR A 99 37.43 14.06 5.97
CA TYR A 99 38.67 14.29 6.71
C TYR A 99 38.43 15.15 7.96
N ASP A 100 37.52 16.13 7.84
CA ASP A 100 37.22 17.10 8.90
C ASP A 100 35.82 16.91 9.48
N LEU A 101 35.75 16.95 10.81
CA LEU A 101 34.48 16.78 11.55
C LEU A 101 33.56 18.00 11.35
N ASP A 102 34.12 19.23 11.36
CA ASP A 102 33.31 20.44 11.22
C ASP A 102 32.70 20.52 9.81
N SER A 103 33.46 20.16 8.79
CA SER A 103 32.95 20.02 7.41
C SER A 103 31.88 18.97 7.25
N PHE A 104 31.97 17.86 7.97
CA PHE A 104 30.94 16.84 8.02
C PHE A 104 29.67 17.37 8.70
N GLU A 105 29.79 18.06 9.84
CA GLU A 105 28.66 18.66 10.54
C GLU A 105 27.96 19.73 9.66
N ASP A 106 28.73 20.56 8.97
CA ASP A 106 28.17 21.57 8.06
C ASP A 106 27.46 20.93 6.86
N TRP A 107 28.02 19.85 6.32
CA TRP A 107 27.31 19.08 5.29
C TRP A 107 25.98 18.52 5.82
N LEU A 108 25.96 17.94 7.02
CA LEU A 108 24.77 17.42 7.66
C LEU A 108 23.67 18.47 7.85
N LYS A 109 24.05 19.69 8.29
CA LYS A 109 23.10 20.80 8.48
C LYS A 109 22.47 21.27 7.18
N ASN A 110 23.22 21.19 6.08
CA ASN A 110 22.82 21.69 4.77
C ASN A 110 22.15 20.63 3.88
N ILE A 111 22.14 19.36 4.28
CA ILE A 111 21.47 18.32 3.50
C ILE A 111 19.96 18.49 3.60
N SER A 112 19.26 18.41 2.47
CA SER A 112 17.80 18.38 2.50
C SER A 112 17.30 17.00 2.96
N PRO A 113 16.40 16.93 3.97
CA PRO A 113 15.79 15.67 4.42
C PRO A 113 15.06 14.94 3.31
N PHE A 114 14.74 15.63 2.24
CA PHE A 114 13.97 15.15 1.12
C PHE A 114 14.83 14.69 -0.05
N LYS A 115 16.14 14.95 0.02
CA LYS A 115 17.07 14.51 -1.02
C LYS A 115 17.38 13.04 -0.79
N LYS A 116 16.98 12.19 -1.73
CA LYS A 116 17.37 10.79 -1.75
C LYS A 116 18.90 10.70 -1.76
N LEU A 117 19.46 9.99 -0.80
CA LEU A 117 20.85 9.54 -0.89
C LEU A 117 20.93 8.61 -2.11
N SER A 118 21.91 8.80 -2.98
CA SER A 118 22.00 8.16 -4.30
C SER A 118 22.10 6.63 -4.24
N TYR A 119 22.27 6.06 -3.06
CA TYR A 119 22.55 4.64 -2.81
C TYR A 119 21.57 4.08 -1.77
N LEU A 120 21.34 2.77 -1.82
CA LEU A 120 20.47 2.07 -0.87
C LEU A 120 21.02 2.09 0.55
N LYS A 121 22.36 1.95 0.70
CA LYS A 121 23.07 2.02 1.99
C LYS A 121 24.34 2.86 1.84
N ILE A 122 24.63 3.68 2.84
CA ILE A 122 25.81 4.56 2.85
C ILE A 122 26.55 4.43 4.17
N LYS A 123 27.85 4.13 4.09
CA LYS A 123 28.79 4.22 5.19
C LYS A 123 29.58 5.51 5.07
N ILE A 124 29.49 6.40 6.05
CA ILE A 124 30.23 7.65 6.12
C ILE A 124 31.34 7.47 7.17
N ILE A 125 32.59 7.59 6.73
CA ILE A 125 33.75 7.48 7.60
C ILE A 125 34.27 8.89 7.85
N VAL A 126 34.26 9.32 9.10
CA VAL A 126 34.71 10.64 9.51
C VAL A 126 35.98 10.50 10.34
N HIS A 127 37.05 11.18 9.88
CA HIS A 127 38.34 11.14 10.59
C HIS A 127 38.19 11.73 12.00
N GLU A 128 38.94 11.14 12.95
CA GLU A 128 38.88 11.47 14.40
C GLU A 128 37.52 11.31 15.10
N LEU A 129 36.51 10.80 14.44
CA LEU A 129 35.25 10.52 15.10
C LEU A 129 35.38 9.33 16.07
N ASN A 130 35.20 9.61 17.36
CA ASN A 130 35.32 8.59 18.43
C ASN A 130 34.02 7.85 18.75
N THR A 131 32.99 8.06 17.95
CA THR A 131 31.67 7.47 18.11
C THR A 131 31.21 6.89 16.80
N SER A 132 30.37 5.88 16.86
CA SER A 132 29.64 5.39 15.71
C SER A 132 28.14 5.41 15.98
N CYS A 133 27.38 5.70 14.97
CA CYS A 133 25.94 5.58 14.98
C CYS A 133 25.45 5.10 13.63
N GLY A 134 24.36 4.37 13.64
CA GLY A 134 23.84 3.85 12.40
C GLY A 134 22.43 3.30 12.54
N GLY A 135 21.90 2.94 11.40
CA GLY A 135 20.62 2.30 11.20
C GLY A 135 20.67 1.40 9.98
N PRO A 136 19.50 1.04 9.42
CA PRO A 136 19.42 0.11 8.29
C PRO A 136 20.17 0.58 7.04
N ASN A 137 20.18 1.90 6.78
CA ASN A 137 20.66 2.46 5.52
C ASN A 137 21.83 3.44 5.65
N LEU A 138 22.07 3.96 6.86
CA LEU A 138 23.11 4.94 7.14
C LEU A 138 23.97 4.46 8.29
N LEU A 139 25.31 4.44 8.08
CA LEU A 139 26.31 4.18 9.13
C LEU A 139 27.32 5.33 9.12
N ILE A 140 27.42 6.03 10.25
CA ILE A 140 28.39 7.11 10.47
C ILE A 140 29.39 6.60 11.52
N THR A 141 30.68 6.55 11.17
CA THR A 141 31.69 5.98 12.05
C THR A 141 33.07 6.56 11.77
N GLY A 142 33.93 6.59 12.79
CA GLY A 142 35.37 6.79 12.63
C GLY A 142 36.15 5.48 12.49
N ASP A 143 35.45 4.33 12.62
CA ASP A 143 36.07 3.01 12.52
C ASP A 143 35.85 2.40 11.13
N PHE A 144 36.96 2.02 10.50
CA PHE A 144 36.94 1.45 9.15
C PHE A 144 36.36 0.03 9.11
N ASP A 145 36.51 -0.72 10.20
CA ASP A 145 36.13 -2.13 10.30
C ASP A 145 34.68 -2.30 10.79
N GLU A 146 34.02 -1.23 11.22
CA GLU A 146 32.64 -1.30 11.68
C GLU A 146 31.71 -1.58 10.51
N ALA A 147 30.85 -2.59 10.66
CA ALA A 147 29.87 -3.02 9.67
C ALA A 147 28.46 -2.55 10.04
N PHE A 148 27.58 -2.51 9.07
CA PHE A 148 26.15 -2.37 9.33
C PHE A 148 25.66 -3.52 10.20
N ASP A 149 24.67 -3.27 11.06
CA ASP A 149 24.05 -4.32 11.85
C ASP A 149 23.33 -5.29 10.90
N SER A 150 23.86 -6.52 10.81
CA SER A 150 23.34 -7.55 9.92
C SER A 150 22.00 -8.15 10.37
N GLN A 151 21.54 -7.81 11.57
CA GLN A 151 20.27 -8.33 12.11
C GLN A 151 19.04 -7.52 11.69
N GLU A 152 19.23 -6.36 11.08
CA GLU A 152 18.12 -5.60 10.56
C GLU A 152 17.73 -6.12 9.18
N GLU A 153 16.78 -7.05 9.16
CA GLU A 153 16.10 -7.45 7.92
C GLU A 153 15.52 -6.23 7.22
N SER A 154 15.73 -6.16 5.91
CA SER A 154 15.10 -5.15 5.07
C SER A 154 13.59 -5.21 5.28
N LEU A 155 13.01 -4.17 5.86
CA LEU A 155 11.56 -4.08 5.98
C LEU A 155 10.89 -4.27 4.61
N PRO A 156 9.78 -5.00 4.55
CA PRO A 156 9.10 -5.25 3.31
C PRO A 156 8.65 -3.92 2.68
N ILE A 157 8.88 -3.78 1.39
CA ILE A 157 8.44 -2.72 0.47
C ILE A 157 8.03 -1.43 1.17
N ASN A 158 8.96 -0.47 1.26
CA ASN A 158 8.69 0.82 1.87
C ASN A 158 7.63 1.59 1.09
N PRO A 159 6.52 1.98 1.73
CA PRO A 159 5.57 2.90 1.13
C PRO A 159 6.27 4.23 0.86
N LYS A 160 5.87 4.89 -0.21
CA LYS A 160 6.39 6.23 -0.53
C LYS A 160 5.92 7.21 0.52
N ILE A 161 6.82 7.81 1.25
CA ILE A 161 6.50 8.84 2.25
C ILE A 161 5.72 10.00 1.60
N SER A 162 6.02 10.30 0.33
CA SER A 162 5.32 11.32 -0.46
C SER A 162 3.81 11.11 -0.59
N ASP A 163 3.32 9.88 -0.39
CA ASP A 163 1.90 9.59 -0.43
C ASP A 163 1.18 10.02 0.87
N HIS A 164 1.94 10.23 1.94
CA HIS A 164 1.43 10.50 3.28
C HIS A 164 1.83 11.86 3.86
N VAL A 165 2.89 12.50 3.33
CA VAL A 165 3.42 13.78 3.81
C VAL A 165 3.43 14.81 2.69
N VAL A 166 2.79 15.96 2.92
CA VAL A 166 2.72 17.05 1.95
C VAL A 166 3.89 18.02 2.17
N ILE A 167 4.64 18.29 1.11
CA ILE A 167 5.72 19.27 1.09
C ILE A 167 5.38 20.35 0.07
N PRO A 168 5.06 21.57 0.51
CA PRO A 168 4.58 22.64 -0.38
C PRO A 168 5.59 23.05 -1.46
N ASN A 169 6.89 22.92 -1.22
CA ASN A 169 7.94 23.39 -2.13
C ASN A 169 8.34 22.35 -3.19
N GLY A 170 7.57 21.29 -3.40
CA GLY A 170 7.78 20.34 -4.50
C GLY A 170 9.05 19.49 -4.41
N GLN A 171 9.72 19.43 -3.27
CA GLN A 171 10.89 18.59 -3.07
C GLN A 171 10.45 17.14 -2.91
N ASN A 172 11.14 16.22 -3.59
CA ASN A 172 10.87 14.80 -3.45
C ASN A 172 11.40 14.31 -2.10
N LEU A 173 10.50 13.77 -1.27
CA LEU A 173 10.86 13.05 -0.05
C LEU A 173 11.75 11.84 -0.37
N ALA A 174 12.62 11.51 0.57
CA ALA A 174 13.29 10.22 0.58
C ALA A 174 12.27 9.09 0.37
N TYR A 175 12.60 8.13 -0.49
CA TYR A 175 11.68 7.03 -0.79
C TYR A 175 11.53 6.04 0.36
N ASN A 176 12.46 6.09 1.33
CA ASN A 176 12.56 5.15 2.42
C ASN A 176 12.42 5.87 3.77
N VAL A 177 11.44 5.47 4.58
CA VAL A 177 11.24 5.99 5.94
C VAL A 177 12.44 5.74 6.87
N HIS A 178 13.28 4.74 6.54
CA HIS A 178 14.45 4.36 7.33
C HIS A 178 15.75 4.94 6.82
N GLU A 179 15.74 5.82 5.82
CA GLU A 179 16.96 6.31 5.19
C GLU A 179 17.90 7.00 6.18
N TYR A 180 17.34 7.71 7.15
CA TYR A 180 18.10 8.41 8.19
C TYR A 180 17.87 7.85 9.61
N LEU A 181 17.18 6.74 9.74
CA LEU A 181 16.87 6.17 11.03
C LEU A 181 18.14 5.66 11.73
N ILE A 182 18.33 6.05 12.99
CA ILE A 182 19.40 5.58 13.83
C ILE A 182 18.86 4.57 14.84
N THR A 183 19.47 3.40 14.88
CA THR A 183 19.07 2.28 15.75
C THR A 183 20.07 2.01 16.86
N PHE A 184 21.34 2.38 16.62
CA PHE A 184 22.37 2.21 17.61
C PHE A 184 23.35 3.39 17.68
N ILE A 185 23.94 3.59 18.85
CA ILE A 185 24.99 4.54 19.10
C ILE A 185 26.07 3.84 19.95
N ASN A 186 27.29 3.73 19.40
CA ASN A 186 28.46 3.23 20.11
C ASN A 186 29.35 4.37 20.57
N LYS A 187 29.45 4.60 21.88
CA LYS A 187 30.30 5.63 22.49
C LYS A 187 31.63 5.00 22.90
N ARG A 188 32.70 5.26 22.19
CA ARG A 188 33.99 4.72 22.58
C ARG A 188 34.69 5.53 23.68
N LYS A 189 34.60 6.86 23.79
CA LYS A 189 35.29 7.63 24.87
C LYS A 189 34.82 9.07 25.15
N SER A 190 33.95 9.70 24.36
CA SER A 190 33.50 11.08 24.61
C SER A 190 32.01 11.26 24.31
N LYS A 191 31.39 12.28 24.94
CA LYS A 191 30.05 12.71 24.51
C LYS A 191 30.19 13.20 23.08
N PRO A 192 29.44 12.63 22.11
CA PRO A 192 29.45 13.16 20.75
C PRO A 192 28.93 14.60 20.77
N LYS A 193 29.47 15.46 19.93
CA LYS A 193 28.80 16.70 19.58
C LYS A 193 27.43 16.28 19.00
N THR A 194 26.36 16.84 19.50
CA THR A 194 24.99 16.33 19.39
C THR A 194 24.33 16.50 18.02
N ASN A 195 24.91 17.31 17.15
CA ASN A 195 24.23 17.82 15.95
C ASN A 195 23.77 16.77 14.92
N TYR A 196 24.49 15.68 14.74
CA TYR A 196 24.11 14.68 13.72
C TYR A 196 22.99 13.73 14.16
N TYR A 197 22.84 13.51 15.47
CA TYR A 197 21.70 12.75 16.01
C TYR A 197 20.41 13.53 15.85
N ASP A 198 20.45 14.81 16.21
CA ASP A 198 19.32 15.71 16.10
C ASP A 198 18.79 15.74 14.67
N PHE A 199 19.73 15.73 13.72
CA PHE A 199 19.42 15.76 12.31
C PHE A 199 18.69 14.48 11.82
N CYS A 200 19.20 13.31 12.20
CA CYS A 200 18.55 12.05 11.87
C CYS A 200 17.16 11.92 12.51
N LEU A 201 16.99 12.47 13.72
CA LEU A 201 15.70 12.53 14.40
C LEU A 201 14.72 13.48 13.72
N ILE A 202 15.18 14.65 13.29
CA ILE A 202 14.40 15.60 12.50
C ILE A 202 13.79 14.89 11.28
N TYR A 203 14.58 14.11 10.56
CA TYR A 203 14.09 13.39 9.37
C TYR A 203 13.13 12.27 9.70
N SER A 204 13.40 11.52 10.74
CA SER A 204 12.48 10.48 11.20
C SER A 204 11.14 11.08 11.66
N CYS A 205 11.17 12.24 12.35
CA CYS A 205 9.95 12.96 12.73
C CYS A 205 9.18 13.51 11.52
N ALA A 206 9.87 13.90 10.44
CA ALA A 206 9.22 14.36 9.22
C ALA A 206 8.26 13.31 8.64
N THR A 207 8.55 12.01 8.82
CA THR A 207 7.68 10.93 8.37
C THR A 207 6.35 10.85 9.12
N LEU A 208 6.28 11.42 10.32
CA LEU A 208 5.07 11.47 11.14
C LEU A 208 4.18 12.68 10.83
N CYS A 209 4.72 13.71 10.17
CA CYS A 209 4.01 14.97 9.95
C CYS A 209 2.98 14.86 8.80
N GLY A 210 1.90 15.64 8.87
CA GLY A 210 0.97 15.80 7.76
C GLY A 210 1.50 16.72 6.67
N THR A 211 2.14 17.83 7.08
CA THR A 211 2.76 18.78 6.17
C THR A 211 4.08 19.23 6.79
N PHE A 212 5.11 19.32 5.97
CA PHE A 212 6.44 19.73 6.35
C PHE A 212 6.80 20.97 5.53
N VAL A 213 7.11 22.07 6.20
CA VAL A 213 7.42 23.37 5.58
C VAL A 213 8.80 23.80 6.05
N ASN A 214 9.71 24.01 5.09
CA ASN A 214 10.99 24.61 5.38
C ASN A 214 10.89 26.13 5.11
N GLU A 215 10.92 26.94 6.15
CA GLU A 215 10.89 28.39 6.10
C GLU A 215 12.30 28.95 6.40
N LEU A 216 12.54 30.23 6.10
CA LEU A 216 13.82 30.90 6.35
C LEU A 216 14.20 30.89 7.83
N ASP A 217 13.20 30.93 8.71
CA ASP A 217 13.36 31.00 10.17
C ASP A 217 13.37 29.60 10.84
N GLY A 218 13.33 28.53 10.07
CA GLY A 218 13.38 27.15 10.58
C GLY A 218 12.34 26.21 9.96
N ILE A 219 12.31 24.99 10.49
CA ILE A 219 11.42 23.95 10.00
C ILE A 219 10.12 23.96 10.80
N ILE A 220 9.02 24.11 10.09
CA ILE A 220 7.67 24.08 10.64
C ILE A 220 6.96 22.82 10.18
N VAL A 221 6.29 22.16 11.11
CA VAL A 221 5.48 20.97 10.83
C VAL A 221 4.02 21.22 11.16
N ILE A 222 3.14 20.65 10.34
CA ILE A 222 1.71 20.64 10.60
C ILE A 222 1.29 19.23 10.91
N LEU A 223 0.82 19.01 12.13
CA LEU A 223 0.24 17.76 12.59
C LEU A 223 -1.27 17.79 12.34
N GLN A 224 -1.80 16.72 11.74
CA GLN A 224 -3.23 16.59 11.44
C GLN A 224 -3.79 15.37 12.16
N GLY A 225 -4.24 15.57 13.41
CA GLY A 225 -4.98 14.59 14.18
C GLY A 225 -6.40 15.10 14.44
N VAL A 226 -6.86 14.99 15.71
CA VAL A 226 -8.13 15.60 16.19
C VAL A 226 -8.08 17.11 16.02
N LYS A 227 -6.92 17.69 16.29
CA LYS A 227 -6.64 19.12 16.04
C LYS A 227 -5.62 19.24 14.91
N ARG A 228 -5.68 20.36 14.19
CA ARG A 228 -4.63 20.75 13.25
C ARG A 228 -3.72 21.75 13.95
N ILE A 229 -2.47 21.36 14.18
CA ILE A 229 -1.50 22.12 14.96
C ILE A 229 -0.31 22.46 14.06
N LYS A 230 0.07 23.74 14.05
CA LYS A 230 1.31 24.24 13.42
C LYS A 230 2.33 24.46 14.55
N VAL A 231 3.48 23.78 14.47
CA VAL A 231 4.52 23.82 15.49
C VAL A 231 5.90 23.84 14.85
N SER A 232 6.86 24.54 15.48
CA SER A 232 8.28 24.44 15.11
C SER A 232 8.80 23.03 15.39
N LEU A 233 9.67 22.50 14.52
CA LEU A 233 10.20 21.15 14.71
C LEU A 233 11.23 21.10 15.84
N TYR A 234 12.16 22.05 15.87
CA TYR A 234 13.23 22.18 16.88
C TYR A 234 13.62 23.64 17.09
N ASN A 235 14.42 23.90 18.10
CA ASN A 235 15.11 25.17 18.36
C ASN A 235 16.55 24.90 18.82
N ASP A 236 17.35 25.95 19.01
CA ASP A 236 18.77 25.86 19.40
C ASP A 236 19.01 25.20 20.77
N LYS A 237 17.97 25.04 21.58
CA LYS A 237 18.01 24.43 22.92
C LYS A 237 17.46 23.01 22.96
N THR A 238 17.06 22.47 21.82
CA THR A 238 16.51 21.12 21.75
C THR A 238 17.61 20.11 22.04
N GLU A 239 17.44 19.31 23.10
CA GLU A 239 18.29 18.16 23.42
C GLU A 239 17.54 16.88 23.11
N VAL A 240 18.19 15.93 22.49
CA VAL A 240 17.60 14.68 22.06
C VAL A 240 18.21 13.49 22.80
N ASP A 241 17.34 12.62 23.32
CA ASP A 241 17.75 11.39 24.00
C ASP A 241 17.74 10.19 23.03
N LEU A 242 18.73 9.30 23.18
CA LEU A 242 18.79 8.03 22.42
C LEU A 242 17.54 7.17 22.64
N ASN A 243 17.01 7.13 23.87
CA ASN A 243 15.82 6.34 24.16
C ASN A 243 14.62 6.81 23.33
N PHE A 244 14.53 8.13 23.08
CA PHE A 244 13.51 8.65 22.20
C PHE A 244 13.74 8.25 20.73
N SER A 245 14.99 8.18 20.27
CA SER A 245 15.31 7.69 18.93
C SER A 245 14.84 6.24 18.72
N LEU A 246 15.06 5.37 19.71
CA LEU A 246 14.59 3.98 19.65
C LEU A 246 13.06 3.89 19.67
N LEU A 247 12.40 4.68 20.52
CA LEU A 247 10.94 4.77 20.54
C LEU A 247 10.38 5.27 19.20
N LEU A 248 11.03 6.28 18.61
CA LEU A 248 10.62 6.83 17.31
C LEU A 248 10.76 5.78 16.20
N LYS A 249 11.84 4.95 16.25
CA LYS A 249 11.99 3.80 15.37
C LYS A 249 10.77 2.88 15.48
N GLU A 250 10.40 2.44 16.68
CA GLU A 250 9.25 1.56 16.89
C GLU A 250 7.95 2.16 16.37
N ILE A 251 7.73 3.46 16.56
CA ILE A 251 6.55 4.17 16.07
C ILE A 251 6.52 4.17 14.54
N VAL A 252 7.64 4.55 13.91
CA VAL A 252 7.75 4.62 12.44
C VAL A 252 7.56 3.22 11.84
N GLU A 253 8.22 2.21 12.39
CA GLU A 253 8.07 0.83 11.95
C GLU A 253 6.64 0.33 12.07
N TRP A 254 5.98 0.59 13.19
CA TRP A 254 4.57 0.21 13.38
C TRP A 254 3.63 0.91 12.40
N ILE A 255 3.84 2.20 12.13
CA ILE A 255 3.01 2.94 11.17
C ILE A 255 3.18 2.37 9.77
N TYR A 256 4.42 2.15 9.34
CA TYR A 256 4.77 1.81 7.97
C TYR A 256 5.03 0.31 7.72
N GLN A 257 4.68 -0.58 8.66
CA GLN A 257 4.92 -2.03 8.54
C GLN A 257 4.12 -2.72 7.43
N ASP A 258 3.06 -2.12 6.92
CA ASP A 258 2.20 -2.67 5.85
C ASP A 258 2.48 -1.97 4.51
N SER A 259 2.26 -2.69 3.41
CA SER A 259 2.25 -2.12 2.05
C SER A 259 0.90 -1.48 1.67
N ASP A 260 -0.11 -1.60 2.53
CA ASP A 260 -1.46 -1.08 2.31
C ASP A 260 -1.57 0.35 2.86
N ASN A 261 -1.64 1.34 1.95
CA ASN A 261 -1.74 2.76 2.30
C ASN A 261 -2.91 3.05 3.25
N ALA A 262 -4.04 2.34 3.10
CA ALA A 262 -5.20 2.56 3.97
C ALA A 262 -4.91 2.18 5.45
N LYS A 263 -4.13 1.14 5.69
CA LYS A 263 -3.71 0.75 7.03
C LYS A 263 -2.68 1.70 7.61
N ILE A 264 -1.75 2.18 6.78
CA ILE A 264 -0.76 3.20 7.16
C ILE A 264 -1.48 4.47 7.60
N ASP A 265 -2.43 4.97 6.81
CA ASP A 265 -3.21 6.16 7.12
C ASP A 265 -4.00 6.03 8.43
N ILE A 266 -4.59 4.86 8.69
CA ILE A 266 -5.30 4.60 9.94
C ILE A 266 -4.35 4.65 11.13
N ARG A 267 -3.22 3.93 11.09
CA ARG A 267 -2.26 3.90 12.20
C ARG A 267 -1.69 5.28 12.46
N ARG A 268 -1.27 5.97 11.40
CA ARG A 268 -0.77 7.33 11.46
C ARG A 268 -1.79 8.29 12.06
N LYS A 269 -3.05 8.23 11.59
CA LYS A 269 -4.13 9.05 12.12
C LYS A 269 -4.38 8.78 13.60
N LEU A 270 -4.46 7.53 14.01
CA LEU A 270 -4.68 7.18 15.43
C LEU A 270 -3.56 7.69 16.33
N PHE A 271 -2.31 7.59 15.88
CA PHE A 271 -1.16 8.16 16.61
C PHE A 271 -1.24 9.69 16.68
N LEU A 272 -1.45 10.36 15.54
CA LEU A 272 -1.55 11.82 15.47
C LEU A 272 -2.77 12.37 16.21
N ASP A 273 -3.89 11.67 16.20
CA ASP A 273 -5.09 12.02 16.96
C ASP A 273 -4.76 12.17 18.46
N ARG A 274 -3.93 11.25 18.98
CA ARG A 274 -3.53 11.29 20.38
C ARG A 274 -2.49 12.37 20.64
N ILE A 275 -1.44 12.45 19.84
CA ILE A 275 -0.39 13.46 19.99
C ILE A 275 -0.97 14.87 19.93
N THR A 276 -1.87 15.17 19.00
CA THR A 276 -2.46 16.51 18.86
C THR A 276 -3.41 16.90 19.98
N LEU A 277 -3.81 15.99 20.86
CA LEU A 277 -4.57 16.32 22.05
C LEU A 277 -3.68 16.75 23.22
N ASP A 278 -2.51 16.13 23.35
CA ASP A 278 -1.64 16.26 24.53
C ASP A 278 -0.46 17.22 24.32
N ILE A 279 -0.13 17.59 23.07
CA ILE A 279 1.03 18.45 22.75
C ILE A 279 0.81 19.90 23.17
N ASP A 280 1.85 20.50 23.77
CA ASP A 280 1.95 21.94 23.93
C ASP A 280 2.50 22.57 22.64
N TYR A 281 1.66 23.34 21.96
CA TYR A 281 1.99 23.96 20.66
C TYR A 281 2.89 25.21 20.79
N GLU A 282 3.16 25.70 22.01
CA GLU A 282 4.10 26.79 22.26
C GLU A 282 5.55 26.30 22.30
N GLN A 283 5.76 24.99 22.49
CA GLN A 283 7.08 24.38 22.52
C GLN A 283 7.39 23.67 21.18
N PRO A 284 8.69 23.53 20.82
CA PRO A 284 9.09 22.76 19.65
C PRO A 284 8.65 21.29 19.76
N LEU A 285 8.30 20.69 18.64
CA LEU A 285 7.82 19.30 18.59
C LEU A 285 8.82 18.31 19.22
N LEU A 286 10.12 18.48 18.95
CA LEU A 286 11.17 17.59 19.49
C LEU A 286 11.37 17.71 21.00
N ASN A 287 10.91 18.79 21.64
CA ASN A 287 10.94 18.91 23.09
C ASN A 287 9.73 18.19 23.74
N GLU A 288 8.56 18.28 23.11
CA GLU A 288 7.30 17.74 23.63
C GLU A 288 7.09 16.27 23.28
N LEU A 289 7.43 15.88 22.06
CA LEU A 289 7.18 14.52 21.56
C LEU A 289 7.81 13.42 22.45
N PRO A 290 9.06 13.56 22.97
CA PRO A 290 9.63 12.57 23.87
C PRO A 290 8.80 12.30 25.12
N LEU A 291 8.07 13.30 25.61
CA LEU A 291 7.28 13.22 26.84
C LEU A 291 5.96 12.48 26.63
N ILE A 292 5.34 12.64 25.47
CA ILE A 292 3.98 12.15 25.19
C ILE A 292 3.94 10.95 24.22
N ALA A 293 5.02 10.74 23.44
CA ALA A 293 5.01 9.77 22.34
C ALA A 293 4.74 8.33 22.79
N LYS A 294 5.33 7.90 23.92
CA LYS A 294 5.15 6.52 24.40
C LYS A 294 3.69 6.23 24.76
N ASN A 295 3.08 7.12 25.55
CA ASN A 295 1.68 6.98 25.94
C ASN A 295 0.75 7.07 24.72
N GLY A 296 1.02 8.03 23.82
CA GLY A 296 0.28 8.17 22.56
C GLY A 296 0.37 6.93 21.68
N PHE A 297 1.54 6.30 21.62
CA PHE A 297 1.80 5.10 20.84
C PHE A 297 1.05 3.87 21.40
N ASP A 298 1.12 3.66 22.71
CA ASP A 298 0.43 2.54 23.36
C ASP A 298 -1.09 2.65 23.15
N GLN A 299 -1.65 3.84 23.33
CA GLN A 299 -3.07 4.09 23.08
C GLN A 299 -3.45 3.96 21.61
N ALA A 300 -2.59 4.38 20.68
CA ALA A 300 -2.83 4.20 19.25
C ALA A 300 -2.86 2.72 18.84
N LYS A 301 -1.96 1.89 19.39
CA LYS A 301 -1.94 0.44 19.18
C LYS A 301 -3.22 -0.23 19.70
N GLU A 302 -3.64 0.13 20.92
CA GLU A 302 -4.86 -0.40 21.51
C GLU A 302 -6.08 -0.04 20.64
N ARG A 303 -6.21 1.24 20.31
CA ARG A 303 -7.33 1.71 19.48
C ARG A 303 -7.32 1.12 18.06
N TYR A 304 -6.16 0.88 17.47
CA TYR A 304 -6.05 0.22 16.18
C TYR A 304 -6.65 -1.19 16.22
N SER A 305 -6.40 -1.95 17.29
CA SER A 305 -6.98 -3.28 17.44
C SER A 305 -8.51 -3.26 17.48
N PHE A 306 -9.11 -2.29 18.18
CA PHE A 306 -10.57 -2.10 18.22
C PHE A 306 -11.13 -1.71 16.85
N VAL A 307 -10.51 -0.77 16.14
CA VAL A 307 -10.95 -0.36 14.79
C VAL A 307 -10.91 -1.52 13.80
N MET A 308 -9.88 -2.37 13.89
CA MET A 308 -9.77 -3.54 13.03
C MET A 308 -10.82 -4.62 13.37
N LEU A 309 -11.12 -4.82 14.66
CA LEU A 309 -12.20 -5.72 15.12
C LEU A 309 -13.57 -5.21 14.65
N GLU A 310 -13.87 -3.93 14.84
CA GLU A 310 -15.13 -3.32 14.41
C GLU A 310 -15.34 -3.45 12.90
N ARG A 311 -14.31 -3.18 12.11
CA ARG A 311 -14.35 -3.39 10.64
C ARG A 311 -14.60 -4.84 10.27
N ARG A 312 -13.96 -5.79 10.95
CA ARG A 312 -14.17 -7.23 10.73
C ARG A 312 -15.60 -7.63 11.08
N ASP A 313 -16.14 -7.12 12.19
CA ASP A 313 -17.50 -7.43 12.62
C ASP A 313 -18.55 -6.79 11.70
N ALA A 314 -18.33 -5.57 11.23
CA ALA A 314 -19.18 -4.95 10.21
C ALA A 314 -19.16 -5.77 8.90
N TYR A 315 -17.98 -6.16 8.43
CA TYR A 315 -17.84 -7.04 7.27
C TYR A 315 -18.57 -8.37 7.46
N ALA A 316 -18.42 -9.03 8.62
CA ALA A 316 -19.08 -10.29 8.92
C ALA A 316 -20.62 -10.16 8.95
N LYS A 317 -21.15 -9.05 9.49
CA LYS A 317 -22.59 -8.76 9.47
C LYS A 317 -23.11 -8.57 8.05
N GLU A 318 -22.43 -7.80 7.23
CA GLU A 318 -22.84 -7.59 5.83
C GLU A 318 -22.76 -8.87 5.00
N LEU A 319 -21.73 -9.69 5.21
CA LEU A 319 -21.62 -11.00 4.59
C LEU A 319 -22.79 -11.91 5.00
N ALA A 320 -23.15 -11.90 6.28
CA ALA A 320 -24.28 -12.68 6.78
C ALA A 320 -25.62 -12.23 6.15
N VAL A 321 -25.84 -10.92 6.00
CA VAL A 321 -27.02 -10.37 5.32
C VAL A 321 -27.02 -10.80 3.85
N LEU A 322 -25.91 -10.65 3.13
CA LEU A 322 -25.79 -11.08 1.73
C LEU A 322 -26.12 -12.57 1.57
N LEU A 323 -25.56 -13.43 2.42
CA LEU A 323 -25.82 -14.87 2.38
C LEU A 323 -27.28 -15.21 2.67
N LYS A 324 -27.92 -14.47 3.59
CA LYS A 324 -29.37 -14.62 3.89
C LYS A 324 -30.20 -14.24 2.68
N ASP A 325 -29.88 -13.14 2.01
CA ASP A 325 -30.61 -12.70 0.81
C ASP A 325 -30.41 -13.67 -0.36
N LEU A 326 -29.21 -14.18 -0.57
CA LEU A 326 -28.93 -15.24 -1.55
C LEU A 326 -29.74 -16.53 -1.25
N LYS A 327 -29.88 -16.90 0.04
CA LYS A 327 -30.68 -18.03 0.46
C LYS A 327 -32.16 -17.79 0.18
N SER A 328 -32.66 -16.61 0.53
CA SER A 328 -34.06 -16.21 0.27
C SER A 328 -34.40 -16.26 -1.22
N GLN A 329 -33.55 -15.71 -2.06
CA GLN A 329 -33.70 -15.78 -3.52
C GLN A 329 -33.71 -17.22 -4.02
N SER A 330 -32.86 -18.04 -3.48
CA SER A 330 -32.80 -19.47 -3.77
C SER A 330 -34.07 -20.24 -3.40
N GLU A 331 -34.66 -19.89 -2.27
CA GLU A 331 -35.95 -20.46 -1.82
C GLU A 331 -37.10 -19.99 -2.71
N LEU A 332 -37.06 -18.77 -3.19
CA LEU A 332 -38.02 -18.20 -4.13
C LEU A 332 -38.08 -19.02 -5.43
N TYR A 333 -36.95 -19.40 -6.01
CA TYR A 333 -36.90 -20.28 -7.19
C TYR A 333 -37.54 -21.65 -6.90
N SER A 334 -37.24 -22.25 -5.75
CA SER A 334 -37.83 -23.52 -5.37
C SER A 334 -39.37 -23.44 -5.17
N THR A 335 -39.81 -22.34 -4.58
CA THR A 335 -41.27 -22.10 -4.37
C THR A 335 -41.99 -21.89 -5.70
N LYS A 336 -41.37 -21.14 -6.63
CA LYS A 336 -41.94 -20.95 -7.96
C LYS A 336 -42.08 -22.26 -8.72
N LEU A 337 -41.06 -23.12 -8.69
CA LEU A 337 -41.13 -24.46 -9.30
C LEU A 337 -42.23 -25.32 -8.71
N ARG A 338 -42.42 -25.32 -7.37
CA ARG A 338 -43.49 -26.06 -6.71
C ARG A 338 -44.87 -25.53 -7.10
N SER A 339 -45.01 -24.20 -7.17
CA SER A 339 -46.25 -23.55 -7.61
C SER A 339 -46.62 -23.95 -9.04
N LEU A 340 -45.63 -23.98 -9.93
CA LEU A 340 -45.79 -24.32 -11.33
C LEU A 340 -46.22 -25.80 -11.48
N LEU A 341 -45.59 -26.72 -10.77
CA LEU A 341 -45.95 -28.12 -10.73
C LEU A 341 -47.38 -28.33 -10.15
N GLY A 342 -47.71 -27.58 -9.09
CA GLY A 342 -49.06 -27.63 -8.48
C GLY A 342 -50.15 -27.13 -9.46
N ASN A 343 -49.87 -26.06 -10.20
CA ASN A 343 -50.79 -25.53 -11.21
C ASN A 343 -50.97 -26.52 -12.36
N LEU A 344 -49.86 -27.08 -12.88
CA LEU A 344 -49.95 -28.14 -13.90
C LEU A 344 -50.78 -29.33 -13.45
N ALA A 345 -50.55 -29.86 -12.22
CA ALA A 345 -51.29 -30.97 -11.70
C ALA A 345 -52.78 -30.64 -11.58
N ARG A 346 -53.15 -29.43 -11.11
CA ARG A 346 -54.52 -28.96 -11.02
C ARG A 346 -55.17 -28.84 -12.40
N ASP A 347 -54.46 -28.26 -13.38
CA ASP A 347 -54.98 -28.10 -14.73
C ASP A 347 -55.16 -29.44 -15.43
N VAL A 348 -54.24 -30.40 -15.25
CA VAL A 348 -54.38 -31.78 -15.77
C VAL A 348 -55.57 -32.49 -15.10
N LEU A 349 -55.70 -32.35 -13.76
CA LEU A 349 -56.82 -32.96 -13.05
C LEU A 349 -58.18 -32.41 -13.54
N ALA A 350 -58.28 -31.09 -13.70
CA ALA A 350 -59.46 -30.43 -14.26
C ALA A 350 -59.78 -30.94 -15.68
N GLY A 351 -58.76 -31.11 -16.50
CA GLY A 351 -58.89 -31.71 -17.84
C GLY A 351 -59.39 -33.15 -17.80
N ILE A 352 -58.82 -33.99 -16.93
CA ILE A 352 -59.29 -35.40 -16.76
C ILE A 352 -60.72 -35.46 -16.27
N LEU A 353 -61.10 -34.63 -15.30
CA LEU A 353 -62.49 -34.56 -14.82
C LEU A 353 -63.45 -34.14 -15.91
N LEU A 354 -63.08 -33.17 -16.72
CA LEU A 354 -63.92 -32.68 -17.81
C LEU A 354 -64.09 -33.72 -18.92
N VAL A 355 -62.99 -34.43 -19.27
CA VAL A 355 -63.01 -35.58 -20.19
C VAL A 355 -63.86 -36.73 -19.59
N GLY A 356 -63.63 -37.08 -18.33
CA GLY A 356 -64.37 -38.12 -17.64
C GLY A 356 -65.83 -37.81 -17.56
N PHE A 357 -66.23 -36.57 -17.24
CA PHE A 357 -67.62 -36.15 -17.22
C PHE A 357 -68.27 -36.20 -18.62
N SER A 358 -67.52 -35.77 -19.64
CA SER A 358 -67.97 -35.88 -21.04
C SER A 358 -68.19 -37.31 -21.48
N LEU A 359 -67.33 -38.23 -21.04
CA LEU A 359 -67.53 -39.69 -21.29
C LEU A 359 -68.75 -40.27 -20.56
N PHE A 360 -68.90 -39.86 -19.29
CA PHE A 360 -70.01 -40.33 -18.46
C PHE A 360 -71.37 -39.92 -19.03
N THR A 361 -71.47 -38.70 -19.56
CA THR A 361 -72.69 -38.23 -20.24
C THR A 361 -73.00 -39.00 -21.51
N LYS A 362 -71.94 -39.44 -22.24
CA LYS A 362 -72.04 -40.26 -23.45
C LYS A 362 -72.62 -41.66 -23.17
N PHE A 363 -72.38 -42.25 -22.00
CA PHE A 363 -72.89 -43.59 -21.65
C PHE A 363 -74.35 -43.61 -21.29
N LYS A 364 -75.00 -42.48 -21.01
CA LYS A 364 -76.42 -42.42 -20.59
C LYS A 364 -77.42 -42.23 -21.74
N GLU A 365 -77.09 -41.69 -22.87
CA GLU A 365 -78.01 -41.48 -24.00
C GLU A 365 -77.29 -41.60 -25.35
N ILE A 366 -77.28 -42.83 -25.88
CA ILE A 366 -76.52 -43.19 -27.11
C ILE A 366 -77.24 -42.67 -28.38
N GLU A 367 -78.49 -42.38 -28.42
CA GLU A 367 -79.27 -41.97 -29.63
C GLU A 367 -79.35 -40.41 -29.83
N ALA A 368 -79.18 -39.59 -28.82
CA ALA A 368 -79.34 -38.11 -28.93
C ALA A 368 -78.04 -37.43 -29.29
N LEU A 369 -76.92 -38.13 -29.50
CA LEU A 369 -75.56 -37.62 -29.50
C LEU A 369 -75.04 -37.27 -30.86
N LEU A 370 -75.66 -37.54 -31.94
CA LEU A 370 -75.30 -37.22 -33.31
C LEU A 370 -75.26 -35.68 -33.60
N ASN A 371 -76.03 -34.90 -32.79
CA ASN A 371 -75.97 -33.39 -32.85
C ASN A 371 -75.02 -32.75 -31.92
N TYR A 372 -74.28 -33.47 -31.06
CA TYR A 372 -73.32 -32.90 -30.05
C TYR A 372 -71.84 -32.93 -30.45
N GLU A 373 -71.50 -33.44 -31.61
CA GLU A 373 -70.12 -33.51 -32.12
C GLU A 373 -69.45 -32.11 -32.16
N THR A 374 -70.22 -31.10 -32.58
CA THR A 374 -69.80 -29.70 -32.59
C THR A 374 -69.58 -29.14 -31.18
N LEU A 375 -70.40 -29.52 -30.21
CA LEU A 375 -70.27 -29.01 -28.80
C LEU A 375 -69.10 -29.63 -28.10
N VAL A 376 -68.84 -30.91 -28.27
CA VAL A 376 -67.68 -31.63 -27.71
C VAL A 376 -66.42 -31.05 -28.32
N ASN A 377 -66.36 -30.79 -29.63
CA ASN A 377 -65.22 -30.18 -30.28
C ASN A 377 -64.92 -28.74 -29.75
N VAL A 378 -65.99 -27.93 -29.54
CA VAL A 378 -65.84 -26.59 -28.93
C VAL A 378 -65.31 -26.67 -27.53
N ILE A 379 -65.78 -27.62 -26.68
CA ILE A 379 -65.31 -27.78 -25.28
C ILE A 379 -63.85 -28.15 -25.27
N PHE A 380 -63.39 -29.15 -26.04
CA PHE A 380 -62.00 -29.57 -26.07
C PHE A 380 -61.06 -28.49 -26.65
N LYS A 381 -61.49 -27.79 -27.69
CA LYS A 381 -60.71 -26.65 -28.20
C LYS A 381 -60.64 -25.51 -27.18
N GLY A 382 -61.71 -25.22 -26.48
CA GLY A 382 -61.76 -24.27 -25.38
C GLY A 382 -60.84 -24.66 -24.24
N LEU A 383 -60.81 -25.94 -23.85
CA LEU A 383 -59.88 -26.46 -22.84
C LEU A 383 -58.41 -26.37 -23.27
N ALA A 384 -58.10 -26.70 -24.52
CA ALA A 384 -56.76 -26.58 -25.06
C ALA A 384 -56.28 -25.10 -25.05
N LEU A 385 -57.19 -24.19 -25.40
CA LEU A 385 -56.92 -22.76 -25.35
C LEU A 385 -56.71 -22.23 -23.91
N TYR A 386 -57.48 -22.78 -22.95
CA TYR A 386 -57.29 -22.52 -21.53
C TYR A 386 -55.88 -22.98 -21.05
N PHE A 387 -55.46 -24.22 -21.40
CA PHE A 387 -54.12 -24.69 -21.03
C PHE A 387 -53.01 -23.79 -21.62
N MET A 388 -53.15 -23.36 -22.86
CA MET A 388 -52.18 -22.42 -23.48
C MET A 388 -52.17 -21.05 -22.77
N ALA A 389 -53.35 -20.50 -22.48
CA ALA A 389 -53.47 -19.23 -21.77
C ALA A 389 -52.93 -19.31 -20.33
N SER A 390 -53.24 -20.38 -19.59
CA SER A 390 -52.70 -20.65 -18.26
C SER A 390 -51.17 -20.71 -18.25
N ALA A 391 -50.58 -21.48 -19.16
CA ALA A 391 -49.15 -21.62 -19.32
C ALA A 391 -48.47 -20.26 -19.65
N LEU A 392 -49.09 -19.49 -20.57
CA LEU A 392 -48.54 -18.19 -21.00
C LEU A 392 -48.58 -17.16 -19.86
N MET A 393 -49.69 -17.04 -19.14
CA MET A 393 -49.81 -16.13 -18.00
C MET A 393 -48.82 -16.46 -16.89
N GLN A 394 -48.64 -17.74 -16.60
CA GLN A 394 -47.69 -18.18 -15.60
C GLN A 394 -46.23 -17.89 -16.02
N LEU A 395 -45.89 -18.13 -17.29
CA LEU A 395 -44.60 -17.83 -17.84
C LEU A 395 -44.27 -16.34 -17.74
N ILE A 396 -45.20 -15.47 -18.10
CA ILE A 396 -45.02 -14.00 -18.01
C ILE A 396 -44.78 -13.58 -16.56
N THR A 397 -45.59 -14.08 -15.61
CA THR A 397 -45.45 -13.75 -14.20
C THR A 397 -44.10 -14.19 -13.65
N ASP A 398 -43.68 -15.43 -13.92
CA ASP A 398 -42.45 -16.00 -13.38
C ASP A 398 -41.20 -15.36 -14.00
N ILE A 399 -41.21 -15.04 -15.29
CA ILE A 399 -40.12 -14.27 -15.94
C ILE A 399 -40.01 -12.87 -15.35
N SER A 400 -41.15 -12.19 -15.15
CA SER A 400 -41.16 -10.86 -14.55
C SER A 400 -40.56 -10.86 -13.14
N ASP A 401 -40.93 -11.84 -12.32
CA ASP A 401 -40.40 -12.01 -10.97
C ASP A 401 -38.89 -12.30 -10.96
N VAL A 402 -38.39 -13.12 -11.88
CA VAL A 402 -36.96 -13.41 -12.02
C VAL A 402 -36.16 -12.16 -12.44
N ILE A 403 -36.70 -11.37 -13.36
CA ILE A 403 -36.06 -10.13 -13.82
C ILE A 403 -36.02 -9.10 -12.69
N LEU A 404 -37.10 -8.93 -11.94
CA LEU A 404 -37.20 -7.99 -10.83
C LEU A 404 -36.22 -8.38 -9.73
N SER A 405 -36.23 -9.63 -9.32
CA SER A 405 -35.32 -10.20 -8.34
C SER A 405 -33.84 -10.03 -8.71
N LYS A 406 -33.50 -10.21 -9.99
CA LYS A 406 -32.14 -9.96 -10.49
C LYS A 406 -31.75 -8.48 -10.42
N ARG A 407 -32.69 -7.55 -10.69
CA ARG A 407 -32.46 -6.11 -10.55
C ARG A 407 -32.25 -5.71 -9.11
N GLU A 408 -33.05 -6.20 -8.19
CA GLU A 408 -32.89 -5.96 -6.76
C GLU A 408 -31.53 -6.46 -6.26
N LEU A 409 -31.13 -7.65 -6.64
CA LEU A 409 -29.85 -8.24 -6.25
C LEU A 409 -28.66 -7.42 -6.77
N ASN A 410 -28.74 -6.95 -8.01
CA ASN A 410 -27.73 -6.07 -8.59
C ASN A 410 -27.65 -4.71 -7.89
N TYR A 411 -28.79 -4.17 -7.45
CA TYR A 411 -28.83 -2.95 -6.66
C TYR A 411 -28.14 -3.13 -5.30
N TRP A 412 -28.52 -4.20 -4.57
CA TRP A 412 -27.89 -4.54 -3.29
C TRP A 412 -26.39 -4.83 -3.42
N SER A 413 -25.98 -5.52 -4.47
CA SER A 413 -24.56 -5.75 -4.76
C SER A 413 -23.77 -4.45 -4.93
N LYS A 414 -24.38 -3.41 -5.50
CA LYS A 414 -23.74 -2.09 -5.60
C LYS A 414 -23.60 -1.40 -4.25
N CYS A 415 -24.65 -1.43 -3.42
CA CYS A 415 -24.59 -0.85 -2.07
C CYS A 415 -23.56 -1.56 -1.19
N THR A 416 -23.52 -2.89 -1.23
CA THR A 416 -22.57 -3.69 -0.45
C THR A 416 -21.11 -3.57 -0.97
N SER A 417 -20.92 -3.14 -2.22
CA SER A 417 -19.57 -2.96 -2.80
C SER A 417 -18.76 -1.81 -2.20
N GLU A 418 -19.35 -0.98 -1.35
CA GLU A 418 -18.64 0.03 -0.55
C GLU A 418 -17.81 -0.61 0.59
N THR A 419 -18.28 -1.74 1.10
CA THR A 419 -17.71 -2.42 2.26
C THR A 419 -17.03 -3.75 1.92
N MET A 420 -17.44 -4.40 0.80
CA MET A 420 -16.90 -5.68 0.36
C MET A 420 -16.35 -5.61 -1.08
N PRO A 421 -15.24 -6.32 -1.38
CA PRO A 421 -14.70 -6.38 -2.74
C PRO A 421 -15.70 -6.99 -3.73
N LYS A 422 -15.97 -6.32 -4.85
CA LYS A 422 -16.88 -6.80 -5.90
C LYS A 422 -16.64 -8.24 -6.34
N LYS A 423 -15.36 -8.63 -6.48
CA LYS A 423 -14.99 -10.00 -6.90
C LYS A 423 -15.53 -11.07 -5.95
N GLU A 424 -15.59 -10.77 -4.67
CA GLU A 424 -16.06 -11.69 -3.64
C GLU A 424 -17.58 -11.82 -3.66
N ILE A 425 -18.30 -10.69 -3.77
CA ILE A 425 -19.75 -10.65 -3.95
C ILE A 425 -20.16 -11.43 -5.20
N ASP A 426 -19.55 -11.14 -6.33
CA ASP A 426 -19.82 -11.82 -7.60
C ASP A 426 -19.47 -13.32 -7.52
N GLY A 427 -18.42 -13.68 -6.79
CA GLY A 427 -18.04 -15.07 -6.53
C GLY A 427 -19.12 -15.85 -5.77
N HIS A 428 -19.66 -15.28 -4.70
CA HIS A 428 -20.76 -15.89 -3.93
C HIS A 428 -22.06 -15.96 -4.72
N MET A 429 -22.43 -14.89 -5.43
CA MET A 429 -23.60 -14.85 -6.31
C MET A 429 -23.51 -15.92 -7.41
N ARG A 430 -22.39 -16.02 -8.09
CA ARG A 430 -22.17 -16.97 -9.18
C ARG A 430 -22.22 -18.41 -8.69
N LYS A 431 -21.61 -18.73 -7.56
CA LYS A 431 -21.60 -20.08 -7.00
C LYS A 431 -22.99 -20.53 -6.52
N THR A 432 -23.81 -19.62 -6.00
CA THR A 432 -25.09 -19.96 -5.39
C THR A 432 -26.26 -19.90 -6.36
N LEU A 433 -26.35 -18.85 -7.19
CA LEU A 433 -27.53 -18.60 -8.04
C LEU A 433 -27.41 -19.20 -9.44
N THR A 434 -26.22 -19.21 -10.05
CA THR A 434 -26.06 -19.68 -11.44
C THR A 434 -26.50 -21.14 -11.63
N PRO A 435 -26.06 -22.10 -10.77
CA PRO A 435 -26.49 -23.50 -10.93
C PRO A 435 -28.01 -23.67 -10.78
N ARG A 436 -28.61 -22.91 -9.86
CA ARG A 436 -30.08 -23.00 -9.62
C ARG A 436 -30.89 -22.41 -10.75
N LEU A 437 -30.45 -21.23 -11.30
CA LEU A 437 -31.05 -20.66 -12.49
C LEU A 437 -31.01 -21.63 -13.67
N PHE A 438 -29.91 -22.32 -13.86
CA PHE A 438 -29.75 -23.29 -14.92
C PHE A 438 -30.74 -24.47 -14.77
N VAL A 439 -30.78 -25.07 -13.58
CA VAL A 439 -31.73 -26.18 -13.28
C VAL A 439 -33.16 -25.72 -13.42
N THR A 440 -33.51 -24.56 -12.86
CA THR A 440 -34.83 -23.96 -12.97
C THR A 440 -35.22 -23.76 -14.44
N SER A 441 -34.32 -23.22 -15.28
CA SER A 441 -34.59 -23.02 -16.71
C SER A 441 -34.85 -24.31 -17.46
N ILE A 442 -34.17 -25.40 -17.15
CA ILE A 442 -34.39 -26.72 -17.75
C ILE A 442 -35.78 -27.23 -17.37
N ILE A 443 -36.12 -27.13 -16.06
CA ILE A 443 -37.45 -27.62 -15.59
C ILE A 443 -38.57 -26.78 -16.20
N TYR A 444 -38.41 -25.47 -16.34
CA TYR A 444 -39.37 -24.61 -17.03
C TYR A 444 -39.55 -25.03 -18.49
N LEU A 445 -38.49 -25.32 -19.21
CA LEU A 445 -38.55 -25.76 -20.59
C LEU A 445 -39.28 -27.08 -20.72
N LEU A 446 -39.02 -28.04 -19.81
CA LEU A 446 -39.73 -29.31 -19.76
C LEU A 446 -41.22 -29.13 -19.46
N LEU A 447 -41.59 -28.26 -18.52
CA LEU A 447 -42.98 -27.97 -18.18
C LEU A 447 -43.74 -27.29 -19.32
N ILE A 448 -43.11 -26.32 -20.00
CA ILE A 448 -43.71 -25.67 -21.16
C ILE A 448 -43.96 -26.70 -22.29
N THR A 449 -42.97 -27.56 -22.57
CA THR A 449 -43.17 -28.62 -23.57
C THR A 449 -44.28 -29.58 -23.17
N LEU A 450 -44.40 -29.91 -21.89
CA LEU A 450 -45.50 -30.78 -21.39
C LEU A 450 -46.86 -30.08 -21.55
N TYR A 451 -46.99 -28.81 -21.20
CA TYR A 451 -48.20 -28.03 -21.45
C TYR A 451 -48.56 -27.99 -22.95
N ALA A 452 -47.58 -27.79 -23.82
CA ALA A 452 -47.79 -27.77 -25.29
C ALA A 452 -48.29 -29.16 -25.80
N ILE A 453 -47.74 -30.24 -25.23
CA ILE A 453 -48.18 -31.61 -25.59
C ILE A 453 -49.61 -31.82 -25.11
N ILE A 454 -49.94 -31.46 -23.86
CA ILE A 454 -51.29 -31.60 -23.30
C ILE A 454 -52.29 -30.77 -24.12
N ALA A 455 -51.96 -29.52 -24.42
CA ALA A 455 -52.81 -28.68 -25.24
C ALA A 455 -53.06 -29.25 -26.64
N ARG A 456 -52.00 -29.80 -27.26
CA ARG A 456 -52.08 -30.42 -28.59
C ARG A 456 -52.90 -31.71 -28.57
N VAL A 457 -52.72 -32.55 -27.56
CA VAL A 457 -53.48 -33.77 -27.38
C VAL A 457 -54.96 -33.45 -27.15
N THR A 458 -55.23 -32.45 -26.26
CA THR A 458 -56.60 -32.00 -25.99
C THR A 458 -57.28 -31.43 -27.21
N TRP A 459 -56.53 -30.63 -28.02
CA TRP A 459 -57.06 -30.09 -29.29
C TRP A 459 -57.45 -31.14 -30.30
N LYS A 460 -56.66 -32.23 -30.44
CA LYS A 460 -56.88 -33.32 -31.39
C LYS A 460 -57.73 -34.46 -30.80
N PHE A 461 -58.09 -34.38 -29.53
CA PHE A 461 -58.80 -35.43 -28.83
C PHE A 461 -60.11 -35.85 -29.55
N PRO A 462 -60.93 -34.93 -30.06
CA PRO A 462 -62.16 -35.33 -30.83
C PRO A 462 -61.85 -36.15 -32.06
N GLU A 463 -60.80 -35.81 -32.81
CA GLU A 463 -60.36 -36.54 -34.03
C GLU A 463 -59.84 -37.95 -33.69
N ILE A 464 -59.01 -38.05 -32.64
CA ILE A 464 -58.44 -39.33 -32.15
C ILE A 464 -59.57 -40.24 -31.63
N TRP A 465 -60.56 -39.66 -30.98
CA TRP A 465 -61.73 -40.38 -30.44
C TRP A 465 -62.54 -40.99 -31.56
N ASP A 466 -62.79 -40.28 -32.62
CA ASP A 466 -63.55 -40.74 -33.78
C ASP A 466 -62.84 -41.87 -34.54
N GLU A 467 -61.48 -41.87 -34.57
CA GLU A 467 -60.67 -42.94 -35.17
C GLU A 467 -60.61 -44.21 -34.30
N LEU A 468 -60.66 -44.08 -32.95
CA LEU A 468 -60.60 -45.21 -32.04
C LEU A 468 -61.91 -45.97 -31.87
N PHE A 469 -63.07 -45.36 -32.16
CA PHE A 469 -64.41 -45.92 -31.92
C PHE A 469 -65.22 -46.00 -33.22
N LYS A 470 -64.63 -45.78 -34.34
CA LYS A 470 -65.10 -46.29 -35.66
C LYS A 470 -64.58 -47.70 -35.90
#